data_8f463d9e9cf210fe34a0e8ce9e97bbac
#
_entry.id   8f463d9e9cf210fe34a0e8ce9e97bbac
#
_cell.length_a   1.000
_cell.length_b   1.000
_cell.length_c   1.000
_cell.angle_alpha   90.00
_cell.angle_beta   90.00
_cell.angle_gamma   90.00
#
_symmetry.space_group_name_H-M   'P 1'
#
loop_
_entity.id
_entity.type
_entity.pdbx_description
1 polymer ?
#
loop_
_entity_poly.entity_id
_entity_poly.type
_entity_poly.pdbx_seq_one_letter_code
_entity_poly.pdbx_strand_id
1 'polypeptide(L)'
;MKRILLIILFVFPFLFLEAQDIPDGYYRVHNKKTDRYVYVCDNTGKIEYAAVTADMGAIQLWKDHSKTFSDPSSIIYLKKMGSNTSGPYYNLSSQGTSVKQIINYYVYIHYQNGYYQLYAEGKYLCDNESSDLPSGALGYEQKGDYRKWLANPVDPESDEWFGIKSTVSGQGRYLHPFFADFGFSCVPAAMKVWYIMAIDKEGAVIKEITDNVIPANTPVIIEGVSDKPEENKLDLVYSYTGGPQDNKLNGVYFNNKYRQKSTDARKEYDSKTMRVLGVMEDGRLGYVLSKVTPDTKTKKQYLEANQSYLIVDEDYPAEIPLITESEYEAILAERAAGVGSALENRLYNVYSISGEFKGLLNQDQLDLLDPGIYIIDNRKVVK
;
A
#
# COMPACT_ATOMS: atom_id res chain seq x y z
N MET A 1 -46.22 -65.78 -26.86
CA MET A 1 -45.04 -65.08 -26.44
C MET A 1 -45.10 -63.63 -26.91
N LYS A 2 -45.46 -62.67 -26.00
CA LYS A 2 -45.56 -61.25 -26.34
C LYS A 2 -44.16 -60.62 -26.00
N ARG A 3 -43.48 -60.09 -27.01
CA ARG A 3 -42.26 -59.37 -26.86
C ARG A 3 -42.61 -57.92 -26.46
N ILE A 4 -42.26 -57.52 -25.21
CA ILE A 4 -42.35 -56.15 -24.75
C ILE A 4 -41.08 -55.43 -25.22
N LEU A 5 -41.26 -54.46 -26.11
CA LEU A 5 -40.18 -53.58 -26.58
C LEU A 5 -40.01 -52.46 -25.54
N LEU A 6 -38.92 -52.49 -24.75
CA LEU A 6 -38.59 -51.49 -23.77
C LEU A 6 -37.87 -50.33 -24.50
N ILE A 7 -38.61 -49.26 -24.76
CA ILE A 7 -38.02 -48.00 -25.28
C ILE A 7 -37.40 -47.27 -24.10
N ILE A 8 -36.06 -47.32 -23.97
CA ILE A 8 -35.32 -46.49 -23.04
C ILE A 8 -35.21 -45.11 -23.67
N LEU A 9 -36.03 -44.17 -23.17
CA LEU A 9 -35.93 -42.75 -23.51
C LEU A 9 -34.69 -42.20 -22.79
N PHE A 10 -33.60 -42.05 -23.52
CA PHE A 10 -32.46 -41.29 -23.04
C PHE A 10 -32.86 -39.81 -22.96
N VAL A 11 -33.30 -39.37 -21.80
CA VAL A 11 -33.40 -37.97 -21.48
C VAL A 11 -31.96 -37.49 -21.27
N PHE A 12 -31.36 -36.99 -22.32
CA PHE A 12 -30.16 -36.17 -22.18
C PHE A 12 -30.58 -34.95 -21.36
N PRO A 13 -30.05 -34.74 -20.15
CA PRO A 13 -30.18 -33.44 -19.55
C PRO A 13 -29.40 -32.47 -20.47
N PHE A 14 -30.15 -31.65 -21.19
CA PHE A 14 -29.56 -30.40 -21.70
C PHE A 14 -29.05 -29.65 -20.47
N LEU A 15 -27.80 -29.85 -20.15
CA LEU A 15 -27.05 -28.92 -19.33
C LEU A 15 -27.02 -27.62 -20.15
N PHE A 16 -28.00 -26.78 -19.91
CA PHE A 16 -27.83 -25.36 -20.19
C PHE A 16 -26.59 -24.98 -19.41
N LEU A 17 -25.46 -24.81 -20.08
CA LEU A 17 -24.35 -24.05 -19.54
C LEU A 17 -24.88 -22.62 -19.38
N GLU A 18 -25.56 -22.36 -18.27
CA GLU A 18 -25.80 -21.01 -17.85
C GLU A 18 -24.43 -20.33 -17.81
N ALA A 19 -24.35 -19.15 -18.41
CA ALA A 19 -23.15 -18.33 -18.34
C ALA A 19 -22.77 -18.26 -16.87
N GLN A 20 -21.59 -18.81 -16.52
CA GLN A 20 -21.21 -18.95 -15.13
C GLN A 20 -20.96 -17.55 -14.55
N ASP A 21 -21.89 -17.11 -13.70
CA ASP A 21 -21.70 -15.92 -12.90
C ASP A 21 -20.49 -16.15 -11.99
N ILE A 22 -19.52 -15.23 -12.06
CA ILE A 22 -18.46 -15.17 -11.07
C ILE A 22 -18.87 -14.23 -9.94
N PRO A 23 -18.56 -14.54 -8.68
CA PRO A 23 -18.82 -13.64 -7.57
C PRO A 23 -18.01 -12.35 -7.70
N ASP A 24 -18.50 -11.29 -7.08
CA ASP A 24 -17.70 -10.08 -6.87
C ASP A 24 -16.44 -10.45 -6.09
N GLY A 25 -15.26 -9.98 -6.54
CA GLY A 25 -14.01 -10.35 -5.88
C GLY A 25 -12.76 -9.92 -6.64
N TYR A 26 -11.64 -10.37 -6.13
CA TYR A 26 -10.33 -10.10 -6.73
C TYR A 26 -9.89 -11.24 -7.64
N TYR A 27 -9.47 -10.86 -8.82
CA TYR A 27 -9.10 -11.79 -9.89
C TYR A 27 -7.81 -11.37 -10.56
N ARG A 28 -7.11 -12.34 -11.13
CA ARG A 28 -6.16 -12.09 -12.20
C ARG A 28 -6.82 -12.35 -13.53
N VAL A 29 -6.65 -11.40 -14.44
CA VAL A 29 -7.22 -11.48 -15.79
C VAL A 29 -6.08 -11.66 -16.76
N HIS A 30 -6.04 -12.75 -17.50
CA HIS A 30 -4.98 -13.02 -18.45
C HIS A 30 -5.52 -13.49 -19.80
N ASN A 31 -4.72 -13.28 -20.83
CA ASN A 31 -5.12 -13.66 -22.18
C ASN A 31 -4.93 -15.16 -22.41
N LYS A 32 -5.96 -15.83 -22.90
CA LYS A 32 -5.94 -17.28 -23.14
C LYS A 32 -4.86 -17.73 -24.13
N LYS A 33 -4.49 -16.88 -25.11
CA LYS A 33 -3.53 -17.22 -26.15
C LYS A 33 -2.09 -16.97 -25.76
N THR A 34 -1.85 -15.84 -25.09
CA THR A 34 -0.49 -15.36 -24.82
C THR A 34 -0.07 -15.57 -23.39
N ASP A 35 -1.03 -15.92 -22.52
CA ASP A 35 -0.84 -16.03 -21.06
C ASP A 35 -0.28 -14.76 -20.39
N ARG A 36 -0.49 -13.60 -21.03
CA ARG A 36 -0.10 -12.32 -20.46
C ARG A 36 -1.19 -11.75 -19.58
N TYR A 37 -0.81 -11.25 -18.43
CA TYR A 37 -1.72 -10.73 -17.41
C TYR A 37 -2.02 -9.26 -17.61
N VAL A 38 -3.27 -8.90 -17.34
CA VAL A 38 -3.72 -7.51 -17.29
C VAL A 38 -3.28 -6.88 -15.99
N TYR A 39 -2.78 -5.65 -16.03
CA TYR A 39 -2.54 -4.85 -14.86
C TYR A 39 -2.95 -3.40 -15.09
N VAL A 40 -3.20 -2.67 -14.01
CA VAL A 40 -3.56 -1.26 -14.04
C VAL A 40 -2.36 -0.45 -13.58
N CYS A 41 -1.94 0.48 -14.40
CA CYS A 41 -0.68 1.21 -14.19
C CYS A 41 -0.85 2.69 -13.90
N ASP A 42 -2.07 3.18 -13.83
CA ASP A 42 -2.32 4.62 -13.64
C ASP A 42 -3.37 4.89 -12.58
N ASN A 43 -3.04 5.78 -11.69
CA ASN A 43 -3.88 6.17 -10.58
C ASN A 43 -4.20 7.65 -10.53
N THR A 44 -3.92 8.42 -11.57
CA THR A 44 -4.08 9.87 -11.46
C THR A 44 -5.52 10.33 -11.27
N GLY A 45 -6.49 9.44 -11.42
CA GLY A 45 -7.88 9.84 -11.48
C GLY A 45 -8.19 10.79 -12.64
N LYS A 46 -7.20 11.03 -13.50
CA LYS A 46 -7.25 11.97 -14.63
C LYS A 46 -6.91 11.32 -15.94
N ILE A 47 -7.06 10.02 -16.05
CA ILE A 47 -7.06 9.44 -17.38
C ILE A 47 -8.22 10.07 -18.07
N GLU A 48 -7.91 11.07 -18.83
CA GLU A 48 -8.81 11.51 -19.84
C GLU A 48 -9.15 10.28 -20.67
N TYR A 49 -10.40 10.14 -20.92
CA TYR A 49 -10.98 9.02 -21.62
C TYR A 49 -10.29 8.66 -22.92
N ALA A 50 -9.84 9.68 -23.66
CA ALA A 50 -9.06 9.52 -24.86
C ALA A 50 -7.76 8.69 -24.64
N ALA A 51 -7.20 8.69 -23.46
CA ALA A 51 -5.99 7.93 -23.18
C ALA A 51 -6.27 6.44 -22.93
N VAL A 52 -7.43 6.11 -22.38
CA VAL A 52 -7.87 4.71 -22.25
C VAL A 52 -8.19 4.12 -23.60
N THR A 53 -8.73 4.94 -24.51
CA THR A 53 -9.16 4.47 -25.83
C THR A 53 -8.05 4.45 -26.86
N ALA A 54 -7.22 5.48 -26.92
CA ALA A 54 -6.19 5.58 -27.95
C ALA A 54 -4.96 4.73 -27.64
N ASP A 55 -4.55 4.68 -26.39
CA ASP A 55 -3.29 4.05 -25.98
C ASP A 55 -3.47 2.93 -24.96
N MET A 56 -4.71 2.65 -24.53
CA MET A 56 -5.01 1.70 -23.46
C MET A 56 -4.16 1.94 -22.21
N GLY A 57 -3.87 3.19 -21.93
CA GLY A 57 -2.84 3.60 -20.98
C GLY A 57 -3.06 3.17 -19.53
N ALA A 58 -4.30 2.81 -19.18
CA ALA A 58 -4.63 2.32 -17.85
C ALA A 58 -4.54 0.80 -17.72
N ILE A 59 -4.69 0.07 -18.82
CA ILE A 59 -4.67 -1.40 -18.83
C ILE A 59 -3.51 -1.83 -19.72
N GLN A 60 -2.63 -2.63 -19.14
CA GLN A 60 -1.43 -3.12 -19.81
C GLN A 60 -1.26 -4.62 -19.61
N LEU A 61 -0.35 -5.22 -20.33
CA LEU A 61 -0.06 -6.64 -20.23
C LEU A 61 1.40 -6.88 -19.83
N TRP A 62 1.60 -7.78 -18.90
CA TRP A 62 2.92 -8.24 -18.51
C TRP A 62 3.26 -9.58 -19.14
N LYS A 63 4.52 -9.70 -19.56
CA LYS A 63 5.10 -10.98 -19.95
C LYS A 63 5.70 -11.72 -18.76
N ASP A 64 6.18 -11.00 -17.78
CA ASP A 64 6.87 -11.57 -16.63
C ASP A 64 5.85 -11.99 -15.57
N HIS A 65 5.59 -13.27 -15.50
CA HIS A 65 4.67 -13.87 -14.55
C HIS A 65 5.12 -13.66 -13.09
N SER A 66 6.42 -13.62 -12.83
CA SER A 66 6.94 -13.43 -11.48
C SER A 66 6.57 -12.08 -10.88
N LYS A 67 6.48 -11.05 -11.72
CA LYS A 67 6.01 -9.72 -11.29
C LYS A 67 4.53 -9.72 -10.94
N THR A 68 3.73 -10.51 -11.61
CA THR A 68 2.29 -10.59 -11.41
C THR A 68 1.96 -11.03 -9.99
N PHE A 69 2.69 -12.00 -9.44
CA PHE A 69 2.41 -12.54 -8.12
C PHE A 69 2.73 -11.61 -6.95
N SER A 70 3.59 -10.62 -7.14
CA SER A 70 4.01 -9.69 -6.08
C SER A 70 3.72 -8.23 -6.39
N ASP A 71 3.01 -7.94 -7.47
CA ASP A 71 2.64 -6.58 -7.83
C ASP A 71 1.13 -6.35 -7.67
N PRO A 72 0.71 -5.49 -6.74
CA PRO A 72 -0.70 -5.23 -6.47
C PRO A 72 -1.49 -4.73 -7.69
N SER A 73 -0.84 -4.12 -8.66
CA SER A 73 -1.50 -3.61 -9.86
C SER A 73 -2.02 -4.70 -10.79
N SER A 74 -1.61 -5.96 -10.59
CA SER A 74 -2.16 -7.14 -11.29
C SER A 74 -3.47 -7.64 -10.67
N ILE A 75 -3.85 -7.13 -9.51
CA ILE A 75 -5.07 -7.53 -8.81
C ILE A 75 -6.23 -6.71 -9.36
N ILE A 76 -7.19 -7.38 -9.97
CA ILE A 76 -8.35 -6.75 -10.60
C ILE A 76 -9.59 -7.08 -9.77
N TYR A 77 -10.31 -6.06 -9.33
CA TYR A 77 -11.60 -6.25 -8.69
C TYR A 77 -12.70 -6.29 -9.74
N LEU A 78 -13.40 -7.41 -9.84
CA LEU A 78 -14.55 -7.59 -10.69
C LEU A 78 -15.83 -7.44 -9.88
N LYS A 79 -16.69 -6.51 -10.31
CA LYS A 79 -18.01 -6.28 -9.72
C LYS A 79 -19.09 -6.48 -10.76
N LYS A 80 -20.03 -7.38 -10.48
CA LYS A 80 -21.18 -7.60 -11.37
C LYS A 80 -22.04 -6.35 -11.43
N MET A 81 -22.31 -5.90 -12.65
CA MET A 81 -23.13 -4.71 -12.91
C MET A 81 -24.52 -5.09 -13.41
N GLY A 82 -24.68 -6.30 -13.94
CA GLY A 82 -25.95 -6.77 -14.49
C GLY A 82 -25.75 -7.94 -15.45
N SER A 83 -26.80 -8.25 -16.20
CA SER A 83 -26.79 -9.25 -17.28
C SER A 83 -27.54 -8.70 -18.48
N ASN A 84 -27.12 -9.07 -19.67
CA ASN A 84 -27.81 -8.80 -20.93
C ASN A 84 -28.01 -10.11 -21.73
N THR A 85 -28.46 -10.02 -22.97
CA THR A 85 -28.68 -11.17 -23.84
C THR A 85 -27.42 -11.99 -24.12
N SER A 86 -26.23 -11.41 -23.91
CA SER A 86 -24.95 -12.09 -24.12
C SER A 86 -24.38 -12.71 -22.84
N GLY A 87 -24.99 -12.46 -21.68
CA GLY A 87 -24.56 -12.96 -20.38
C GLY A 87 -24.30 -11.86 -19.36
N PRO A 88 -23.74 -12.23 -18.22
CA PRO A 88 -23.36 -11.27 -17.17
C PRO A 88 -22.22 -10.35 -17.62
N TYR A 89 -22.24 -9.12 -17.12
CA TYR A 89 -21.16 -8.18 -17.34
C TYR A 89 -20.68 -7.57 -16.01
N TYR A 90 -19.38 -7.32 -15.95
CA TYR A 90 -18.69 -6.88 -14.76
C TYR A 90 -17.94 -5.58 -15.03
N ASN A 91 -17.90 -4.71 -14.02
CA ASN A 91 -16.97 -3.60 -14.01
C ASN A 91 -15.59 -4.12 -13.57
N LEU A 92 -14.56 -3.68 -14.27
CA LEU A 92 -13.17 -3.99 -13.99
C LEU A 92 -12.55 -2.79 -13.29
N SER A 93 -12.09 -2.97 -12.07
CA SER A 93 -11.37 -1.94 -11.32
C SER A 93 -10.16 -2.55 -10.65
N SER A 94 -9.15 -1.75 -10.47
CA SER A 94 -8.00 -2.12 -9.64
C SER A 94 -7.79 -1.01 -8.65
N GLN A 95 -7.43 -1.40 -7.41
CA GLN A 95 -7.10 -0.47 -6.36
C GLN A 95 -8.23 0.54 -6.04
N GLY A 96 -9.38 -0.01 -5.70
CA GLY A 96 -10.45 0.66 -4.99
C GLY A 96 -11.14 1.82 -5.69
N THR A 97 -11.50 2.80 -4.90
CA THR A 97 -12.31 3.93 -5.35
C THR A 97 -11.59 4.91 -6.26
N SER A 98 -10.28 5.00 -6.19
CA SER A 98 -9.49 5.92 -7.03
C SER A 98 -9.50 5.51 -8.50
N VAL A 99 -9.58 4.23 -8.79
CA VAL A 99 -9.66 3.73 -10.17
C VAL A 99 -11.05 3.90 -10.76
N LYS A 100 -12.11 3.98 -9.95
CA LYS A 100 -13.45 4.32 -10.44
C LYS A 100 -13.52 5.67 -11.17
N GLN A 101 -12.65 6.59 -10.80
CA GLN A 101 -12.56 7.90 -11.47
C GLN A 101 -11.79 7.82 -12.79
N ILE A 102 -10.97 6.80 -12.96
CA ILE A 102 -10.13 6.60 -14.12
C ILE A 102 -10.86 5.84 -15.22
N ILE A 103 -11.65 4.86 -14.83
CA ILE A 103 -12.44 4.03 -15.73
C ILE A 103 -13.90 4.53 -15.67
N ASN A 104 -14.14 5.76 -16.06
CA ASN A 104 -15.50 6.24 -16.33
C ASN A 104 -16.13 5.52 -17.53
N TYR A 105 -15.39 4.66 -18.18
CA TYR A 105 -15.85 3.85 -19.27
C TYR A 105 -15.72 2.39 -18.85
N TYR A 106 -16.82 1.81 -18.73
CA TYR A 106 -17.01 0.43 -18.38
C TYR A 106 -16.21 -0.46 -19.34
N VAL A 107 -15.10 -0.96 -18.89
CA VAL A 107 -14.55 -2.16 -19.48
C VAL A 107 -15.44 -3.28 -18.97
N TYR A 108 -16.27 -3.78 -19.83
CA TYR A 108 -17.12 -4.91 -19.51
C TYR A 108 -16.35 -6.19 -19.75
N ILE A 109 -16.43 -7.08 -18.79
CA ILE A 109 -16.10 -8.47 -19.01
C ILE A 109 -17.39 -9.22 -19.27
N HIS A 110 -17.50 -9.83 -20.44
CA HIS A 110 -18.59 -10.71 -20.81
C HIS A 110 -18.11 -12.14 -20.84
N TYR A 111 -18.80 -13.02 -20.14
CA TYR A 111 -18.57 -14.46 -20.27
C TYR A 111 -19.32 -15.02 -21.48
N GLN A 112 -18.62 -15.71 -22.36
CA GLN A 112 -19.20 -16.37 -23.52
C GLN A 112 -18.40 -17.61 -23.91
N ASN A 113 -19.06 -18.76 -24.01
CA ASN A 113 -18.45 -20.00 -24.50
C ASN A 113 -17.18 -20.45 -23.74
N GLY A 114 -17.17 -20.33 -22.40
CA GLY A 114 -16.09 -20.82 -21.57
C GLY A 114 -14.90 -19.86 -21.41
N TYR A 115 -15.02 -18.60 -21.86
CA TYR A 115 -14.01 -17.56 -21.68
C TYR A 115 -14.66 -16.18 -21.53
N TYR A 116 -13.87 -15.23 -21.08
CA TYR A 116 -14.29 -13.83 -20.98
C TYR A 116 -13.86 -13.05 -22.21
N GLN A 117 -14.62 -12.03 -22.54
CA GLN A 117 -14.27 -11.01 -23.52
C GLN A 117 -14.22 -9.66 -22.82
N LEU A 118 -13.13 -8.97 -22.94
CA LEU A 118 -13.00 -7.58 -22.53
C LEU A 118 -13.59 -6.70 -23.63
N TYR A 119 -14.51 -5.84 -23.24
CA TYR A 119 -15.23 -4.99 -24.19
C TYR A 119 -15.25 -3.55 -23.68
N ALA A 120 -14.81 -2.62 -24.51
CA ALA A 120 -14.85 -1.20 -24.24
C ALA A 120 -15.25 -0.44 -25.51
N GLU A 121 -16.12 0.54 -25.40
CA GLU A 121 -16.52 1.45 -26.49
C GLU A 121 -16.99 0.77 -27.78
N GLY A 122 -17.75 -0.27 -27.69
CA GLY A 122 -18.21 -0.97 -28.87
C GLY A 122 -17.17 -1.89 -29.52
N LYS A 123 -16.00 -2.11 -28.89
CA LYS A 123 -14.90 -2.91 -29.43
C LYS A 123 -14.40 -3.93 -28.42
N TYR A 124 -13.92 -5.06 -28.94
CA TYR A 124 -13.25 -6.07 -28.13
C TYR A 124 -11.79 -5.73 -27.93
N LEU A 125 -11.30 -5.92 -26.73
CA LEU A 125 -9.88 -5.78 -26.41
C LEU A 125 -9.17 -7.09 -26.74
N CYS A 126 -8.05 -6.98 -27.44
CA CYS A 126 -7.23 -8.10 -27.84
C CYS A 126 -5.80 -7.90 -27.40
N ASP A 127 -5.13 -8.98 -27.05
CA ASP A 127 -3.67 -8.97 -26.98
C ASP A 127 -3.11 -9.07 -28.40
N ASN A 128 -2.39 -8.05 -28.86
CA ASN A 128 -1.86 -8.00 -30.23
C ASN A 128 -0.45 -8.59 -30.37
N GLU A 129 0.13 -9.15 -29.32
CA GLU A 129 1.50 -9.73 -29.26
C GLU A 129 2.65 -8.80 -29.71
N SER A 130 2.33 -7.65 -30.31
CA SER A 130 3.27 -6.86 -31.10
C SER A 130 4.27 -6.04 -30.29
N SER A 131 4.16 -6.01 -28.97
CA SER A 131 4.98 -5.12 -28.15
C SER A 131 5.47 -5.77 -26.88
N ASP A 132 6.75 -5.61 -26.63
CA ASP A 132 7.36 -5.89 -25.33
C ASP A 132 7.10 -4.77 -24.32
N LEU A 133 6.59 -3.64 -24.79
CA LEU A 133 6.23 -2.51 -23.96
C LEU A 133 4.80 -2.70 -23.45
N PRO A 134 4.55 -2.45 -22.16
CA PRO A 134 3.22 -2.54 -21.60
C PRO A 134 2.17 -1.72 -22.37
N SER A 135 2.53 -0.55 -22.85
CA SER A 135 1.60 0.40 -23.47
C SER A 135 1.14 0.07 -24.91
N GLY A 136 1.67 -0.96 -25.52
CA GLY A 136 1.34 -1.31 -26.91
C GLY A 136 0.67 -2.66 -27.09
N ALA A 137 0.37 -3.34 -26.00
CA ALA A 137 -0.04 -4.73 -26.06
C ALA A 137 -1.53 -4.95 -26.37
N LEU A 138 -2.40 -3.96 -26.13
CA LEU A 138 -3.83 -4.08 -26.33
C LEU A 138 -4.26 -3.41 -27.64
N GLY A 139 -4.92 -4.18 -28.50
CA GLY A 139 -5.47 -3.72 -29.77
C GLY A 139 -6.94 -4.14 -29.95
N TYR A 140 -7.64 -3.44 -30.82
CA TYR A 140 -9.08 -3.65 -31.01
C TYR A 140 -9.45 -4.64 -32.14
N GLU A 141 -8.50 -5.00 -32.99
CA GLU A 141 -8.86 -5.57 -34.29
C GLU A 141 -8.53 -7.07 -34.48
N GLN A 142 -7.83 -7.69 -33.56
CA GLN A 142 -7.49 -9.11 -33.72
C GLN A 142 -8.68 -10.02 -33.40
N LYS A 143 -8.81 -11.09 -34.19
CA LYS A 143 -9.88 -12.09 -34.06
C LYS A 143 -9.34 -13.36 -33.42
N GLY A 144 -10.26 -14.24 -33.00
CA GLY A 144 -9.91 -15.55 -32.45
C GLY A 144 -9.48 -15.53 -30.99
N ASP A 145 -8.47 -16.32 -30.64
CA ASP A 145 -8.07 -16.55 -29.25
C ASP A 145 -7.40 -15.35 -28.59
N TYR A 146 -6.89 -14.41 -29.36
CA TYR A 146 -6.35 -13.14 -28.84
C TYR A 146 -7.39 -12.26 -28.12
N ARG A 147 -8.68 -12.52 -28.33
CA ARG A 147 -9.80 -11.83 -27.64
C ARG A 147 -10.32 -12.59 -26.45
N LYS A 148 -9.80 -13.77 -26.18
CA LYS A 148 -10.28 -14.64 -25.12
C LYS A 148 -9.44 -14.40 -23.87
N TRP A 149 -10.12 -14.14 -22.78
CA TRP A 149 -9.52 -13.87 -21.49
C TRP A 149 -10.02 -14.89 -20.47
N LEU A 150 -9.18 -15.16 -19.51
CA LEU A 150 -9.50 -15.95 -18.33
C LEU A 150 -9.47 -15.01 -17.12
N ALA A 151 -10.38 -15.22 -16.20
CA ALA A 151 -10.43 -14.50 -14.93
C ALA A 151 -10.38 -15.54 -13.81
N ASN A 152 -9.25 -15.65 -13.17
CA ASN A 152 -9.02 -16.60 -12.10
C ASN A 152 -9.04 -15.87 -10.76
N PRO A 153 -9.77 -16.37 -9.76
CA PRO A 153 -9.76 -15.78 -8.42
C PRO A 153 -8.34 -15.73 -7.86
N VAL A 154 -8.00 -14.63 -7.21
CA VAL A 154 -6.77 -14.57 -6.41
C VAL A 154 -7.05 -15.27 -5.09
N ASP A 155 -6.38 -16.39 -4.89
CA ASP A 155 -6.58 -17.28 -3.75
C ASP A 155 -5.22 -17.85 -3.32
N PRO A 156 -4.82 -17.74 -2.05
CA PRO A 156 -3.53 -18.22 -1.57
C PRO A 156 -3.30 -19.74 -1.79
N GLU A 157 -4.36 -20.53 -1.91
CA GLU A 157 -4.28 -21.97 -2.13
C GLU A 157 -4.31 -22.37 -3.62
N SER A 158 -4.52 -21.40 -4.53
CA SER A 158 -4.53 -21.62 -5.98
C SER A 158 -3.18 -21.30 -6.63
N ASP A 159 -3.10 -21.54 -7.94
CA ASP A 159 -1.97 -21.10 -8.77
C ASP A 159 -1.94 -19.57 -8.97
N GLU A 160 -3.02 -18.87 -8.62
CA GLU A 160 -3.16 -17.41 -8.76
C GLU A 160 -3.04 -16.70 -7.40
N TRP A 161 -2.13 -17.14 -6.56
CA TRP A 161 -1.86 -16.50 -5.27
C TRP A 161 -1.24 -15.10 -5.42
N PHE A 162 -1.35 -14.29 -4.38
CA PHE A 162 -0.62 -13.04 -4.24
C PHE A 162 0.28 -13.09 -3.00
N GLY A 163 1.50 -12.61 -3.12
CA GLY A 163 2.44 -12.61 -2.02
C GLY A 163 3.40 -11.42 -2.07
N ILE A 164 4.08 -11.18 -0.96
CA ILE A 164 4.96 -10.02 -0.80
C ILE A 164 6.41 -10.43 -0.97
N LYS A 165 7.10 -9.75 -1.91
CA LYS A 165 8.55 -9.82 -2.02
C LYS A 165 9.16 -8.77 -1.10
N SER A 166 9.88 -9.21 -0.08
CA SER A 166 10.59 -8.28 0.82
C SER A 166 11.63 -7.46 0.07
N THR A 167 11.66 -6.16 0.33
CA THR A 167 12.57 -5.21 -0.33
C THR A 167 13.64 -4.69 0.62
N VAL A 168 13.46 -4.87 1.92
CA VAL A 168 14.40 -4.46 2.95
C VAL A 168 14.66 -5.63 3.88
N SER A 169 15.90 -6.05 3.99
CA SER A 169 16.30 -7.12 4.90
C SER A 169 17.49 -6.69 5.77
N GLY A 170 17.41 -7.04 7.03
CA GLY A 170 18.43 -6.73 8.02
C GLY A 170 18.06 -7.32 9.37
N GLN A 171 19.05 -7.58 10.21
CA GLN A 171 18.87 -8.12 11.56
C GLN A 171 17.99 -9.39 11.61
N GLY A 172 18.04 -10.22 10.55
CA GLY A 172 17.22 -11.44 10.46
C GLY A 172 15.74 -11.21 10.12
N ARG A 173 15.34 -9.99 9.76
CA ARG A 173 13.99 -9.62 9.38
C ARG A 173 13.88 -9.34 7.89
N TYR A 174 12.71 -9.63 7.32
CA TYR A 174 12.37 -9.40 5.91
C TYR A 174 11.19 -8.43 5.85
N LEU A 175 11.45 -7.17 5.53
CA LEU A 175 10.45 -6.12 5.56
C LEU A 175 10.07 -5.64 4.16
N HIS A 176 8.81 -5.25 4.01
CA HIS A 176 8.30 -4.61 2.81
C HIS A 176 7.38 -3.45 3.18
N PRO A 177 7.72 -2.21 2.81
CA PRO A 177 6.81 -1.09 2.93
C PRO A 177 5.67 -1.27 1.93
N PHE A 178 4.42 -1.35 2.40
CA PHE A 178 3.30 -1.75 1.56
C PHE A 178 2.15 -0.77 1.62
N PHE A 179 1.52 -0.56 0.47
CA PHE A 179 0.30 0.20 0.35
C PHE A 179 -0.51 -0.29 -0.85
N ALA A 180 -1.75 -0.67 -0.61
CA ALA A 180 -2.70 -1.06 -1.64
C ALA A 180 -4.11 -0.61 -1.26
N ASP A 181 -5.03 -0.65 -2.20
CA ASP A 181 -6.43 -0.29 -1.99
C ASP A 181 -7.35 -1.49 -1.80
N PHE A 182 -6.79 -2.63 -1.58
CA PHE A 182 -7.50 -3.80 -1.09
C PHE A 182 -7.10 -4.12 0.34
N GLY A 183 -8.03 -4.69 1.10
CA GLY A 183 -7.74 -5.27 2.40
C GLY A 183 -7.07 -6.63 2.25
N PHE A 184 -6.36 -7.06 3.27
CA PHE A 184 -5.70 -8.36 3.27
C PHE A 184 -5.49 -8.93 4.67
N SER A 185 -5.22 -10.21 4.72
CA SER A 185 -4.64 -10.88 5.89
C SER A 185 -3.40 -11.68 5.49
N CYS A 186 -2.46 -11.85 6.42
CA CYS A 186 -1.29 -12.69 6.20
C CYS A 186 -1.66 -14.17 6.34
N VAL A 187 -1.29 -15.00 5.36
CA VAL A 187 -1.57 -16.44 5.41
C VAL A 187 -0.61 -17.15 6.36
N PRO A 188 0.72 -16.99 6.28
CA PRO A 188 1.63 -17.54 7.27
C PRO A 188 1.50 -16.86 8.63
N ALA A 189 1.25 -17.62 9.67
CA ALA A 189 1.10 -17.10 11.05
C ALA A 189 2.36 -16.41 11.61
N ALA A 190 3.51 -16.63 11.01
CA ALA A 190 4.77 -15.99 11.40
C ALA A 190 4.95 -14.61 10.75
N MET A 191 4.15 -14.26 9.75
CA MET A 191 4.16 -12.91 9.20
C MET A 191 3.54 -11.93 10.18
N LYS A 192 4.01 -10.69 10.13
CA LYS A 192 3.50 -9.61 10.97
C LYS A 192 3.25 -8.36 10.13
N VAL A 193 2.32 -7.55 10.59
CA VAL A 193 2.03 -6.24 9.98
C VAL A 193 2.23 -5.15 11.01
N TRP A 194 3.00 -4.14 10.63
CA TRP A 194 3.39 -3.04 11.48
C TRP A 194 2.94 -1.71 10.88
N TYR A 195 2.70 -0.75 11.75
CA TYR A 195 2.56 0.65 11.37
C TYR A 195 3.45 1.54 12.25
N ILE A 196 3.60 2.79 11.91
CA ILE A 196 4.34 3.76 12.72
C ILE A 196 3.34 4.58 13.52
N MET A 197 3.31 4.40 14.85
CA MET A 197 2.41 5.09 15.74
C MET A 197 2.90 6.47 16.15
N ALA A 198 4.20 6.64 16.24
CA ALA A 198 4.84 7.91 16.62
C ALA A 198 6.18 8.07 15.91
N ILE A 199 6.60 9.31 15.71
CA ILE A 199 7.89 9.65 15.14
C ILE A 199 8.55 10.66 16.06
N ASP A 200 9.79 10.40 16.39
CA ASP A 200 10.67 11.27 17.15
C ASP A 200 12.05 11.29 16.48
N LYS A 201 12.93 12.24 16.85
CA LYS A 201 14.28 12.32 16.31
C LYS A 201 15.14 11.10 16.67
N GLU A 202 14.82 10.43 17.76
CA GLU A 202 15.46 9.20 18.22
C GLU A 202 14.91 7.94 17.58
N GLY A 203 13.69 7.98 17.00
CA GLY A 203 13.16 6.79 16.35
C GLY A 203 11.75 6.93 15.78
N ALA A 204 11.44 6.01 14.88
CA ALA A 204 10.11 5.74 14.38
C ALA A 204 9.53 4.54 15.15
N VAL A 205 8.49 4.76 15.92
CA VAL A 205 7.93 3.78 16.84
C VAL A 205 7.02 2.83 16.10
N ILE A 206 7.42 1.55 16.00
CA ILE A 206 6.60 0.53 15.36
C ILE A 206 5.60 -0.07 16.34
N LYS A 207 4.40 -0.32 15.85
CA LYS A 207 3.35 -1.04 16.54
C LYS A 207 2.73 -2.11 15.66
N GLU A 208 2.55 -3.31 16.22
CA GLU A 208 1.95 -4.43 15.51
C GLU A 208 0.44 -4.22 15.34
N ILE A 209 -0.08 -4.50 14.16
CA ILE A 209 -1.51 -4.62 13.91
C ILE A 209 -1.85 -6.07 14.18
N THR A 210 -2.58 -6.31 15.27
CA THR A 210 -2.93 -7.66 15.72
C THR A 210 -4.24 -8.17 15.15
N ASP A 211 -4.98 -7.33 14.43
CA ASP A 211 -6.19 -7.73 13.73
C ASP A 211 -5.84 -8.65 12.56
N ASN A 212 -6.71 -9.63 12.31
CA ASN A 212 -6.49 -10.58 11.23
C ASN A 212 -6.65 -9.97 9.82
N VAL A 213 -7.25 -8.79 9.71
CA VAL A 213 -7.53 -8.12 8.44
C VAL A 213 -7.02 -6.69 8.48
N ILE A 214 -6.16 -6.37 7.52
CA ILE A 214 -5.68 -5.02 7.28
C ILE A 214 -6.61 -4.34 6.27
N PRO A 215 -7.23 -3.22 6.62
CA PRO A 215 -8.14 -2.54 5.72
C PRO A 215 -7.44 -1.98 4.47
N ALA A 216 -8.19 -1.86 3.39
CA ALA A 216 -7.75 -1.15 2.19
C ALA A 216 -7.29 0.27 2.53
N ASN A 217 -6.35 0.79 1.77
CA ASN A 217 -5.78 2.13 1.94
C ASN A 217 -5.05 2.37 3.26
N THR A 218 -4.57 1.31 3.90
CA THR A 218 -3.78 1.39 5.13
C THR A 218 -2.30 1.20 4.78
N PRO A 219 -1.46 2.25 4.84
CA PRO A 219 -0.04 2.11 4.63
C PRO A 219 0.60 1.40 5.82
N VAL A 220 1.38 0.36 5.53
CA VAL A 220 1.96 -0.55 6.54
C VAL A 220 3.38 -0.96 6.18
N ILE A 221 4.03 -1.66 7.10
CA ILE A 221 5.21 -2.47 6.88
C ILE A 221 4.80 -3.93 7.09
N ILE A 222 4.98 -4.76 6.07
CA ILE A 222 4.78 -6.21 6.20
C ILE A 222 6.12 -6.85 6.52
N GLU A 223 6.16 -7.64 7.56
CA GLU A 223 7.29 -8.51 7.91
C GLU A 223 7.00 -9.92 7.42
N GLY A 224 7.73 -10.32 6.41
CA GLY A 224 7.64 -11.66 5.82
C GLY A 224 8.48 -12.69 6.56
N VAL A 225 8.29 -13.96 6.22
CA VAL A 225 9.10 -15.07 6.73
C VAL A 225 10.40 -15.23 5.93
N SER A 226 10.43 -14.69 4.70
CA SER A 226 11.59 -14.73 3.80
C SER A 226 11.56 -13.55 2.81
N ASP A 227 12.48 -13.56 1.85
CA ASP A 227 12.51 -12.63 0.72
C ASP A 227 11.67 -13.09 -0.49
N LYS A 228 11.03 -14.26 -0.39
CA LYS A 228 10.28 -14.88 -1.49
C LYS A 228 8.77 -14.65 -1.35
N PRO A 229 8.09 -14.18 -2.40
CA PRO A 229 6.66 -13.90 -2.33
C PRO A 229 5.80 -15.15 -2.12
N GLU A 230 6.21 -16.32 -2.62
CA GLU A 230 5.49 -17.59 -2.44
C GLU A 230 5.44 -18.06 -0.98
N GLU A 231 6.38 -17.61 -0.17
CA GLU A 231 6.44 -17.89 1.27
C GLU A 231 5.72 -16.82 2.11
N ASN A 232 5.34 -15.69 1.50
CA ASN A 232 4.70 -14.53 2.13
C ASN A 232 3.34 -14.24 1.52
N LYS A 233 2.49 -15.25 1.40
CA LYS A 233 1.19 -15.12 0.76
C LYS A 233 0.22 -14.27 1.57
N LEU A 234 -0.61 -13.51 0.86
CA LEU A 234 -1.71 -12.72 1.41
C LEU A 234 -3.05 -13.28 0.91
N ASP A 235 -4.01 -13.35 1.80
CA ASP A 235 -5.42 -13.52 1.47
C ASP A 235 -6.08 -12.16 1.31
N LEU A 236 -6.71 -11.91 0.16
CA LEU A 236 -7.26 -10.60 -0.18
C LEU A 236 -8.71 -10.50 0.25
N VAL A 237 -9.03 -9.44 0.95
CA VAL A 237 -10.37 -9.18 1.46
C VAL A 237 -10.87 -7.80 1.04
N TYR A 238 -12.16 -7.72 0.76
CA TYR A 238 -12.79 -6.45 0.47
C TYR A 238 -13.21 -5.80 1.78
N SER A 239 -12.36 -4.93 2.30
CA SER A 239 -12.62 -4.21 3.55
C SER A 239 -12.47 -2.70 3.35
N TYR A 240 -13.44 -1.94 3.83
CA TYR A 240 -13.41 -0.47 3.87
C TYR A 240 -13.33 0.09 5.28
N THR A 241 -13.23 -0.73 6.29
CA THR A 241 -13.18 -0.27 7.68
C THR A 241 -11.77 0.16 8.06
N GLY A 242 -11.68 1.31 8.73
CA GLY A 242 -10.45 2.05 8.92
C GLY A 242 -9.33 1.32 9.64
N GLY A 243 -8.11 1.62 9.24
CA GLY A 243 -6.88 1.22 9.90
C GLY A 243 -6.59 2.04 11.16
N PRO A 244 -5.39 1.87 11.74
CA PRO A 244 -4.94 2.63 12.92
C PRO A 244 -5.03 4.14 12.70
N GLN A 245 -5.70 4.85 13.61
CA GLN A 245 -5.93 6.30 13.48
C GLN A 245 -4.67 7.14 13.73
N ASP A 246 -3.73 6.59 14.49
CA ASP A 246 -2.44 7.21 14.83
C ASP A 246 -1.32 6.90 13.84
N ASN A 247 -1.61 6.18 12.76
CA ASN A 247 -0.62 5.79 11.77
C ASN A 247 0.03 7.00 11.08
N LYS A 248 1.35 7.08 11.16
CA LYS A 248 2.17 8.15 10.58
C LYS A 248 2.64 7.83 9.16
N LEU A 249 2.42 6.61 8.68
CA LEU A 249 2.80 6.22 7.33
C LEU A 249 1.89 6.87 6.29
N ASN A 250 2.48 7.17 5.15
CA ASN A 250 1.79 7.60 3.95
C ASN A 250 1.97 6.54 2.86
N GLY A 251 1.00 6.41 1.95
CA GLY A 251 1.05 5.44 0.87
C GLY A 251 1.27 6.08 -0.49
N VAL A 252 1.94 5.36 -1.36
CA VAL A 252 2.05 5.68 -2.78
C VAL A 252 1.29 4.62 -3.56
N TYR A 253 0.34 5.05 -4.37
CA TYR A 253 -0.32 4.17 -5.33
C TYR A 253 0.62 3.85 -6.49
N PHE A 254 0.11 3.71 -7.67
CA PHE A 254 0.89 3.43 -8.85
C PHE A 254 1.96 4.48 -9.15
N ASN A 255 3.00 4.01 -9.81
CA ASN A 255 4.00 4.85 -10.45
C ASN A 255 3.95 4.66 -11.96
N ASN A 256 3.09 5.38 -12.65
CA ASN A 256 2.99 5.24 -14.08
C ASN A 256 4.13 5.94 -14.82
N LYS A 257 5.24 5.25 -15.00
CA LYS A 257 6.35 5.72 -15.84
C LYS A 257 6.16 5.44 -17.34
N TYR A 258 5.11 4.73 -17.72
CA TYR A 258 4.89 4.32 -19.11
C TYR A 258 3.96 5.26 -19.87
N ARG A 259 3.34 6.21 -19.22
CA ARG A 259 2.41 7.13 -19.84
C ARG A 259 3.11 8.24 -20.57
N GLN A 260 2.85 8.38 -21.86
CA GLN A 260 3.55 9.36 -22.71
C GLN A 260 2.91 10.76 -22.70
N LYS A 261 1.69 10.95 -22.24
CA LYS A 261 0.91 12.14 -22.56
C LYS A 261 0.27 12.89 -21.40
N SER A 262 0.42 12.52 -20.15
CA SER A 262 -0.24 13.29 -19.10
C SER A 262 0.67 13.61 -17.94
N THR A 263 0.15 14.40 -17.03
CA THR A 263 0.77 14.73 -15.76
C THR A 263 1.32 13.47 -15.11
N ASP A 264 2.59 13.53 -14.80
CA ASP A 264 3.30 12.48 -14.09
C ASP A 264 2.59 12.20 -12.76
N ALA A 265 2.03 11.02 -12.63
CA ALA A 265 1.31 10.60 -11.44
C ALA A 265 2.23 10.14 -10.32
N ARG A 266 3.52 10.02 -10.64
CA ARG A 266 4.50 9.57 -9.67
C ARG A 266 4.61 10.55 -8.51
N LYS A 267 4.74 10.02 -7.30
CA LYS A 267 5.05 10.83 -6.13
C LYS A 267 6.51 11.25 -6.17
N GLU A 268 6.76 12.54 -6.42
CA GLU A 268 8.11 13.09 -6.36
C GLU A 268 8.64 12.98 -4.93
N TYR A 269 9.87 12.51 -4.81
CA TYR A 269 10.56 12.37 -3.55
C TYR A 269 11.22 13.70 -3.14
N ASP A 270 10.98 14.11 -1.91
CA ASP A 270 11.64 15.25 -1.29
C ASP A 270 12.55 14.75 -0.16
N SER A 271 13.86 14.87 -0.36
CA SER A 271 14.86 14.43 0.62
C SER A 271 14.84 15.21 1.94
N LYS A 272 14.27 16.39 1.98
CA LYS A 272 14.14 17.19 3.20
C LYS A 272 13.09 16.60 4.13
N THR A 273 11.93 16.21 3.57
CA THR A 273 10.74 15.88 4.35
C THR A 273 10.30 14.43 4.23
N MET A 274 10.93 13.61 3.39
CA MET A 274 10.53 12.23 3.20
C MET A 274 11.63 11.25 3.57
N ARG A 275 11.22 10.14 4.18
CA ARG A 275 12.09 9.00 4.49
C ARG A 275 11.43 7.70 4.03
N VAL A 276 12.22 6.78 3.54
CA VAL A 276 11.80 5.45 3.10
C VAL A 276 12.37 4.37 4.02
N LEU A 277 11.66 3.26 4.15
CA LEU A 277 12.16 2.12 4.91
C LEU A 277 13.46 1.59 4.28
N GLY A 278 14.47 1.31 5.10
CA GLY A 278 15.77 0.86 4.62
C GLY A 278 16.68 0.36 5.74
N VAL A 279 17.91 0.12 5.36
CA VAL A 279 19.00 -0.22 6.29
C VAL A 279 19.88 1.02 6.48
N MET A 280 20.08 1.42 7.72
CA MET A 280 20.89 2.54 8.14
C MET A 280 22.39 2.23 7.94
N GLU A 281 23.23 3.25 8.06
CA GLU A 281 24.69 3.08 7.91
C GLU A 281 25.29 2.17 8.98
N ASP A 282 24.70 2.13 10.17
CA ASP A 282 25.10 1.26 11.26
C ASP A 282 24.55 -0.17 11.18
N GLY A 283 23.82 -0.51 10.11
CA GLY A 283 23.23 -1.82 9.86
C GLY A 283 21.88 -2.07 10.53
N ARG A 284 21.35 -1.12 11.31
CA ARG A 284 19.99 -1.20 11.87
C ARG A 284 18.93 -0.95 10.81
N LEU A 285 17.75 -1.48 11.03
CA LEU A 285 16.56 -1.14 10.25
C LEU A 285 16.03 0.22 10.69
N GLY A 286 15.60 1.02 9.72
CA GLY A 286 15.11 2.36 9.99
C GLY A 286 14.52 3.02 8.76
N TYR A 287 14.21 4.27 8.89
CA TYR A 287 13.80 5.15 7.80
C TYR A 287 14.99 5.99 7.37
N VAL A 288 15.31 5.95 6.09
CA VAL A 288 16.53 6.55 5.51
C VAL A 288 16.17 7.43 4.31
N LEU A 289 17.15 8.20 3.82
CA LEU A 289 17.01 8.90 2.55
C LEU A 289 16.88 7.89 1.39
N SER A 290 15.99 8.18 0.44
CA SER A 290 15.83 7.33 -0.75
C SER A 290 17.11 7.32 -1.59
N LYS A 291 17.53 6.10 -1.97
CA LYS A 291 18.64 5.85 -2.90
C LYS A 291 18.18 5.63 -4.34
N VAL A 292 16.89 5.87 -4.63
CA VAL A 292 16.34 5.72 -5.99
C VAL A 292 17.06 6.67 -6.94
N THR A 293 17.46 6.14 -8.09
CA THR A 293 18.15 6.94 -9.12
C THR A 293 17.18 7.96 -9.73
N PRO A 294 17.59 9.22 -9.91
CA PRO A 294 16.76 10.20 -10.58
C PRO A 294 16.36 9.77 -11.99
N ASP A 295 15.13 10.05 -12.35
CA ASP A 295 14.62 9.84 -13.70
C ASP A 295 15.48 10.59 -14.72
N THR A 296 15.86 9.92 -15.81
CA THR A 296 16.79 10.47 -16.79
C THR A 296 16.26 11.68 -17.54
N LYS A 297 14.93 11.80 -17.70
CA LYS A 297 14.27 12.90 -18.41
C LYS A 297 13.97 14.07 -17.50
N THR A 298 13.32 13.82 -16.36
CA THR A 298 12.88 14.87 -15.45
C THR A 298 13.95 15.30 -14.45
N LYS A 299 15.01 14.48 -14.27
CA LYS A 299 16.05 14.65 -13.24
C LYS A 299 15.52 14.60 -11.80
N LYS A 300 14.29 14.17 -11.61
CA LYS A 300 13.63 14.06 -10.31
C LYS A 300 13.68 12.62 -9.80
N GLN A 301 13.69 12.47 -8.50
CA GLN A 301 13.49 11.17 -7.85
C GLN A 301 12.01 10.96 -7.56
N TYR A 302 11.57 9.72 -7.66
CA TYR A 302 10.19 9.35 -7.37
C TYR A 302 10.14 8.17 -6.43
N LEU A 303 9.17 8.17 -5.54
CA LEU A 303 8.90 7.03 -4.68
C LEU A 303 8.38 5.84 -5.51
N GLU A 304 8.68 4.63 -5.06
CA GLU A 304 8.18 3.41 -5.70
C GLU A 304 6.66 3.26 -5.47
N ALA A 305 6.00 2.63 -6.45
CA ALA A 305 4.57 2.35 -6.38
C ALA A 305 4.24 1.33 -5.28
N ASN A 306 3.05 1.43 -4.73
CA ASN A 306 2.49 0.50 -3.75
C ASN A 306 3.35 0.34 -2.47
N GLN A 307 4.06 1.39 -2.12
CA GLN A 307 4.89 1.42 -0.91
C GLN A 307 4.41 2.47 0.09
N SER A 308 4.74 2.23 1.34
CA SER A 308 4.58 3.20 2.42
C SER A 308 5.87 3.99 2.66
N TYR A 309 5.74 5.21 3.15
CA TYR A 309 6.85 6.11 3.47
C TYR A 309 6.47 7.04 4.62
N LEU A 310 7.46 7.69 5.22
CA LEU A 310 7.26 8.72 6.24
C LEU A 310 7.38 10.14 5.68
N ILE A 311 6.59 11.05 6.24
CA ILE A 311 6.78 12.49 6.16
C ILE A 311 7.28 12.97 7.53
N VAL A 312 8.33 13.76 7.52
CA VAL A 312 8.99 14.32 8.70
C VAL A 312 9.25 15.81 8.51
N ASP A 313 9.56 16.53 9.58
CA ASP A 313 9.97 17.91 9.50
C ASP A 313 11.39 18.04 8.92
N GLU A 314 11.75 19.20 8.35
CA GLU A 314 13.04 19.42 7.69
C GLU A 314 14.25 19.26 8.62
N ASP A 315 14.06 19.40 9.93
CA ASP A 315 15.12 19.29 10.94
C ASP A 315 15.32 17.85 11.47
N TYR A 316 14.59 16.87 10.91
CA TYR A 316 14.77 15.47 11.26
C TYR A 316 16.05 14.89 10.64
N PRO A 317 16.70 13.93 11.33
CA PRO A 317 17.91 13.30 10.82
C PRO A 317 17.67 12.56 9.51
N ALA A 318 18.76 12.34 8.77
CA ALA A 318 18.72 11.57 7.52
C ALA A 318 18.30 10.11 7.73
N GLU A 319 18.60 9.58 8.91
CA GLU A 319 18.29 8.22 9.34
C GLU A 319 17.54 8.25 10.66
N ILE A 320 16.45 7.48 10.74
CA ILE A 320 15.56 7.40 11.90
C ILE A 320 15.39 5.89 12.20
N PRO A 321 15.94 5.36 13.30
CA PRO A 321 15.84 3.95 13.60
C PRO A 321 14.40 3.51 13.86
N LEU A 322 14.08 2.27 13.51
CA LEU A 322 12.87 1.61 14.02
C LEU A 322 13.09 1.27 15.49
N ILE A 323 12.16 1.69 16.34
CA ILE A 323 12.17 1.38 17.77
C ILE A 323 10.81 0.82 18.20
N THR A 324 10.81 0.03 19.25
CA THR A 324 9.61 -0.53 19.87
C THR A 324 8.93 0.49 20.79
N GLU A 325 7.66 0.24 21.15
CA GLU A 325 6.95 1.06 22.15
C GLU A 325 7.72 1.12 23.48
N SER A 326 8.27 -0.02 23.93
CA SER A 326 9.03 -0.06 25.20
C SER A 326 10.33 0.75 25.15
N GLU A 327 11.05 0.75 24.03
CA GLU A 327 12.24 1.60 23.84
C GLU A 327 11.84 3.09 23.84
N TYR A 328 10.74 3.43 23.22
CA TYR A 328 10.23 4.81 23.22
C TYR A 328 9.80 5.28 24.61
N GLU A 329 9.08 4.43 25.36
CA GLU A 329 8.71 4.73 26.75
C GLU A 329 9.96 4.95 27.63
N ALA A 330 11.01 4.17 27.43
CA ALA A 330 12.27 4.37 28.14
C ALA A 330 12.92 5.72 27.81
N ILE A 331 12.94 6.11 26.53
CA ILE A 331 13.42 7.43 26.07
C ILE A 331 12.62 8.57 26.72
N LEU A 332 11.28 8.44 26.75
CA LEU A 332 10.43 9.44 27.37
C LEU A 332 10.65 9.54 28.89
N ALA A 333 10.84 8.41 29.55
CA ALA A 333 11.12 8.37 30.98
C ALA A 333 12.49 9.03 31.30
N GLU A 334 13.52 8.76 30.51
CA GLU A 334 14.83 9.39 30.65
C GLU A 334 14.76 10.91 30.46
N ARG A 335 14.02 11.38 29.44
CA ARG A 335 13.80 12.83 29.23
C ARG A 335 13.08 13.46 30.40
N ALA A 336 12.04 12.80 30.91
CA ALA A 336 11.29 13.29 32.08
C ALA A 336 12.18 13.37 33.32
N ALA A 337 13.01 12.36 33.57
CA ALA A 337 13.99 12.35 34.65
C ALA A 337 15.05 13.44 34.47
N GLY A 338 15.55 13.63 33.22
CA GLY A 338 16.48 14.69 32.92
C GLY A 338 15.92 16.11 33.15
N VAL A 339 14.65 16.32 32.79
CA VAL A 339 13.95 17.60 33.08
C VAL A 339 13.76 17.76 34.59
N GLY A 340 13.39 16.69 35.32
CA GLY A 340 13.28 16.72 36.79
C GLY A 340 14.62 17.11 37.47
N SER A 341 15.71 16.42 37.08
CA SER A 341 17.03 16.71 37.62
C SER A 341 17.56 18.13 37.26
N ALA A 342 17.23 18.61 36.07
CA ALA A 342 17.57 19.96 35.64
C ALA A 342 16.82 21.05 36.42
N LEU A 343 15.54 20.76 36.77
CA LEU A 343 14.75 21.66 37.64
C LEU A 343 15.23 21.62 39.07
N GLU A 344 15.55 20.43 39.60
CA GLU A 344 16.11 20.28 40.95
C GLU A 344 17.47 21.00 41.13
N ASN A 345 18.29 21.00 40.10
CA ASN A 345 19.60 21.65 40.13
C ASN A 345 19.58 23.10 39.64
N ARG A 346 18.44 23.63 39.26
CA ARG A 346 18.33 25.02 38.84
C ARG A 346 18.62 25.95 40.03
N LEU A 347 19.54 26.86 39.84
CA LEU A 347 19.89 27.92 40.80
C LEU A 347 19.16 29.21 40.44
N TYR A 348 18.56 29.82 41.42
CA TYR A 348 17.83 31.07 41.32
C TYR A 348 18.58 32.20 41.99
N ASN A 349 18.68 33.38 41.36
CA ASN A 349 19.18 34.58 42.01
C ASN A 349 18.14 35.10 42.99
N VAL A 350 18.47 35.14 44.26
CA VAL A 350 17.55 35.56 45.34
C VAL A 350 18.02 36.82 45.98
N TYR A 351 17.16 37.82 46.09
CA TYR A 351 17.38 39.07 46.76
C TYR A 351 16.28 39.33 47.76
N SER A 352 16.60 40.01 48.84
CA SER A 352 15.57 40.57 49.74
C SER A 352 14.84 41.72 49.03
N ILE A 353 13.71 42.13 49.57
CA ILE A 353 12.93 43.28 49.06
C ILE A 353 13.75 44.57 49.11
N SER A 354 14.74 44.67 50.00
CA SER A 354 15.67 45.80 50.11
C SER A 354 16.83 45.77 49.11
N GLY A 355 16.90 44.72 48.23
CA GLY A 355 17.94 44.56 47.23
C GLY A 355 19.21 43.85 47.70
N GLU A 356 19.24 43.30 48.91
CA GLU A 356 20.37 42.53 49.43
C GLU A 356 20.38 41.15 48.75
N PHE A 357 21.52 40.76 48.15
CA PHE A 357 21.69 39.44 47.53
C PHE A 357 21.76 38.33 48.60
N LYS A 358 20.86 37.37 48.56
CA LYS A 358 20.77 36.25 49.51
C LYS A 358 21.52 35.02 49.01
N GLY A 359 21.84 34.95 47.71
CA GLY A 359 22.59 33.86 47.13
C GLY A 359 21.95 33.29 45.85
N LEU A 360 22.65 32.28 45.27
CA LEU A 360 22.13 31.38 44.27
C LEU A 360 21.60 30.17 45.01
N LEU A 361 20.28 30.01 45.06
CA LEU A 361 19.60 28.96 45.80
C LEU A 361 18.90 28.00 44.84
N ASN A 362 18.94 26.71 45.13
CA ASN A 362 18.11 25.73 44.45
C ASN A 362 16.68 25.72 45.06
N GLN A 363 15.79 24.90 44.51
CA GLN A 363 14.39 24.83 44.91
C GLN A 363 14.25 24.48 46.40
N ASP A 364 15.01 23.50 46.90
CA ASP A 364 14.94 23.06 48.31
C ASP A 364 15.42 24.18 49.25
N GLN A 365 16.46 24.92 48.87
CA GLN A 365 16.95 26.07 49.64
C GLN A 365 15.97 27.23 49.58
N LEU A 366 15.27 27.45 48.45
CA LEU A 366 14.22 28.44 48.36
C LEU A 366 13.05 28.09 49.35
N ASP A 367 12.72 26.83 49.49
CA ASP A 367 11.63 26.39 50.34
C ASP A 367 11.95 26.55 51.85
N LEU A 368 13.24 26.63 52.18
CA LEU A 368 13.72 26.88 53.54
C LEU A 368 13.88 28.37 53.87
N LEU A 369 13.60 29.28 52.93
CA LEU A 369 13.63 30.71 53.23
C LEU A 369 12.56 31.08 54.28
N ASP A 370 12.95 31.98 55.19
CA ASP A 370 12.01 32.56 56.17
C ASP A 370 10.84 33.25 55.47
N PRO A 371 9.65 33.30 56.14
CA PRO A 371 8.53 34.06 55.62
C PRO A 371 8.92 35.52 55.35
N GLY A 372 8.69 35.95 54.10
CA GLY A 372 9.08 37.28 53.70
C GLY A 372 8.79 37.57 52.24
N ILE A 373 9.26 38.74 51.75
CA ILE A 373 9.16 39.14 50.36
C ILE A 373 10.55 39.10 49.74
N TYR A 374 10.69 38.35 48.68
CA TYR A 374 11.92 38.15 47.94
C TYR A 374 11.77 38.54 46.48
N ILE A 375 12.87 38.84 45.82
CA ILE A 375 12.96 38.95 44.36
C ILE A 375 13.77 37.75 43.88
N ILE A 376 13.10 36.83 43.18
CA ILE A 376 13.68 35.59 42.63
C ILE A 376 13.66 35.71 41.12
N ASP A 377 14.83 35.66 40.48
CA ASP A 377 14.98 35.86 39.03
C ASP A 377 14.13 37.02 38.49
N ASN A 378 14.27 38.19 39.14
CA ASN A 378 13.56 39.43 38.82
C ASN A 378 12.03 39.41 39.03
N ARG A 379 11.49 38.40 39.73
CA ARG A 379 10.08 38.32 40.09
C ARG A 379 9.87 38.46 41.59
N LYS A 380 8.88 39.25 41.96
CA LYS A 380 8.50 39.37 43.36
C LYS A 380 7.77 38.10 43.81
N VAL A 381 8.27 37.47 44.87
CA VAL A 381 7.71 36.26 45.49
C VAL A 381 7.47 36.51 46.94
N VAL A 382 6.35 36.07 47.48
CA VAL A 382 6.01 36.10 48.89
C VAL A 382 6.15 34.68 49.42
N LYS A 383 6.95 34.49 50.42
CA LYS A 383 7.13 33.23 51.17
C LYS A 383 6.43 33.27 52.50
#